data_c3c5b7e0adcd35b9ee702ca256e851b1
#
_entry.id   c3c5b7e0adcd35b9ee702ca256e851b1
#
_cell.length_a   1.000
_cell.length_b   1.000
_cell.length_c   1.000
_cell.angle_alpha   90.00
_cell.angle_beta   90.00
_cell.angle_gamma   90.00
#
_symmetry.space_group_name_H-M   'P 1'
#
loop_
_entity.id
_entity.type
_entity.pdbx_description
1 polymer ?
#
loop_
_entity_poly.entity_id
_entity_poly.type
_entity_poly.pdbx_seq_one_letter_code
_entity_poly.pdbx_strand_id
1 'polypeptide(L)'
;MAENDKKSLLSITSTAESPLTAVRIVAEETISQLFRFNIDVVAAGKINTTNMLNKPACVAVNHGGKSTRYFHGIVSEFGLLEQSGTIDKAYRMVLVPQLAQAAIRSDCRMFFNKTAQDILKIIFDDAGVTKTAFRLYSQPAQRKATAQFNETSLHFATRLMEEEGWYYFFEHTSDSHTLVVTNDNNGFYTIPGATLRLGVGTTADMITEYRKPELLAAGKVTVKDYDFDAPDKNLKMEQNTILKHGGTSNRPVFHWPALTRDTDMAKNRARWRMEAAEAAVSLIAGGGDNGGLVAGGKFKLRTDAGEQVHIVQSITHSAEDVSERAGVVDGTNYSNRFMAFPNTTPWRQPMATARPRMEGLHTAKVLAPSGEEIHTDDQGRIKIRFFWDWREDATADNSEWVRVVQPWAGNQWGGQFIPRVDTEVAVAFMDADPDRPVVIGGLYNGNDKPIFPVAEKTKLGFRTRSVTKGGTDAFNEFTFDDKKGNELLFLHAQKDMRTEVENDQTLTVENDRTVTINKGDESVTLKQGDQSTELKLGNISVKCDLGSITMEAMQSITLKVGLNTIKIDQTGITVTGLMIKIDGQVLTEVKGLMTQVQGTAMLQLGGGIISIG
;
A
#
# COMPACT_ATOMS: atom_id res chain seq x y z
N MET A 1 -17.19 -18.51 70.57
CA MET A 1 -17.61 -17.36 69.80
C MET A 1 -16.71 -17.35 68.58
N ALA A 2 -17.22 -17.69 67.38
CA ALA A 2 -16.46 -17.58 66.16
C ALA A 2 -16.41 -16.09 65.78
N GLU A 3 -15.23 -15.50 65.83
CA GLU A 3 -14.97 -14.19 65.23
C GLU A 3 -15.32 -14.26 63.74
N ASN A 4 -16.40 -13.59 63.37
CA ASN A 4 -16.75 -13.37 61.99
C ASN A 4 -15.69 -12.42 61.42
N ASP A 5 -14.65 -12.95 60.78
CA ASP A 5 -13.71 -12.17 59.93
C ASP A 5 -14.52 -11.55 58.77
N LYS A 6 -15.18 -10.40 59.04
CA LYS A 6 -15.77 -9.58 57.97
C LYS A 6 -14.60 -9.04 57.16
N LYS A 7 -14.30 -9.70 56.02
CA LYS A 7 -13.36 -9.13 55.04
C LYS A 7 -13.85 -7.72 54.69
N SER A 8 -12.96 -6.73 54.74
CA SER A 8 -13.21 -5.37 54.25
C SER A 8 -13.81 -5.43 52.86
N LEU A 9 -14.73 -4.52 52.53
CA LEU A 9 -15.32 -4.43 51.20
C LEU A 9 -14.24 -4.23 50.13
N LEU A 10 -13.24 -3.38 50.42
CA LEU A 10 -12.12 -3.11 49.56
C LEU A 10 -10.81 -3.58 50.16
N SER A 11 -10.01 -4.27 49.39
CA SER A 11 -8.62 -4.57 49.71
C SER A 11 -7.70 -4.25 48.54
N ILE A 12 -6.49 -3.79 48.79
CA ILE A 12 -5.54 -3.41 47.76
C ILE A 12 -4.19 -4.12 47.96
N THR A 13 -3.63 -4.58 46.83
CA THR A 13 -2.26 -5.07 46.75
C THR A 13 -1.48 -4.17 45.79
N SER A 14 -0.36 -3.64 46.22
CA SER A 14 0.51 -2.77 45.43
C SER A 14 1.97 -2.91 45.83
N THR A 15 2.86 -2.31 45.07
CA THR A 15 4.30 -2.23 45.33
C THR A 15 4.69 -0.95 46.08
N ALA A 16 3.75 -0.28 46.75
CA ALA A 16 4.01 0.94 47.51
C ALA A 16 4.95 0.68 48.70
N GLU A 17 5.77 1.67 49.04
CA GLU A 17 6.72 1.64 50.14
C GLU A 17 6.02 1.57 51.52
N SER A 18 4.81 2.13 51.60
CA SER A 18 3.92 2.06 52.76
C SER A 18 2.62 1.36 52.38
N PRO A 19 1.99 0.60 53.26
CA PRO A 19 0.69 0.00 53.01
C PRO A 19 -0.34 1.04 52.60
N LEU A 20 -1.10 0.69 51.56
CA LEU A 20 -2.24 1.48 51.10
C LEU A 20 -3.53 0.84 51.56
N THR A 21 -4.51 1.66 51.94
CA THR A 21 -5.88 1.24 52.21
C THR A 21 -6.79 1.87 51.14
N ALA A 22 -7.49 1.02 50.40
CA ALA A 22 -8.45 1.50 49.38
C ALA A 22 -9.75 1.95 50.08
N VAL A 23 -10.19 3.16 49.79
CA VAL A 23 -11.37 3.79 50.38
C VAL A 23 -12.52 3.83 49.37
N ARG A 24 -12.20 4.07 48.11
CA ARG A 24 -13.17 4.18 47.03
C ARG A 24 -12.59 3.67 45.73
N ILE A 25 -13.42 3.03 44.93
CA ILE A 25 -13.12 2.68 43.56
C ILE A 25 -14.30 3.05 42.64
N VAL A 26 -13.97 3.64 41.49
CA VAL A 26 -14.85 3.74 40.33
C VAL A 26 -14.13 3.06 39.18
N ALA A 27 -14.66 1.91 38.75
CA ALA A 27 -14.03 1.06 37.74
C ALA A 27 -14.89 0.97 36.49
N GLU A 28 -14.33 1.35 35.37
CA GLU A 28 -14.98 1.34 34.05
C GLU A 28 -14.34 0.30 33.15
N GLU A 29 -15.16 -0.59 32.61
CA GLU A 29 -14.77 -1.63 31.66
C GLU A 29 -15.73 -1.62 30.46
N THR A 30 -15.19 -1.75 29.25
CA THR A 30 -15.99 -1.79 28.01
C THR A 30 -15.29 -2.69 26.99
N ILE A 31 -16.06 -3.53 26.27
CA ILE A 31 -15.53 -4.31 25.15
C ILE A 31 -14.88 -3.38 24.12
N SER A 32 -13.68 -3.71 23.67
CA SER A 32 -12.85 -2.95 22.70
C SER A 32 -12.45 -1.55 23.17
N GLN A 33 -12.37 -1.35 24.48
CA GLN A 33 -11.80 -0.15 25.09
C GLN A 33 -10.82 -0.51 26.21
N LEU A 34 -9.91 0.41 26.50
CA LEU A 34 -9.05 0.28 27.66
C LEU A 34 -9.89 0.50 28.92
N PHE A 35 -9.75 -0.38 29.91
CA PHE A 35 -10.36 -0.12 31.22
C PHE A 35 -9.67 1.04 31.93
N ARG A 36 -10.41 1.71 32.81
CA ARG A 36 -9.89 2.74 33.69
C ARG A 36 -10.47 2.59 35.09
N PHE A 37 -9.61 2.39 36.08
CA PHE A 37 -10.00 2.25 37.48
C PHE A 37 -9.46 3.43 38.28
N ASN A 38 -10.34 4.27 38.76
CA ASN A 38 -10.03 5.42 39.62
C ASN A 38 -10.19 4.96 41.08
N ILE A 39 -9.12 5.03 41.85
CA ILE A 39 -9.06 4.49 43.19
C ILE A 39 -8.54 5.59 44.13
N ASP A 40 -9.32 5.88 45.18
CA ASP A 40 -8.87 6.74 46.25
C ASP A 40 -8.33 5.85 47.36
N VAL A 41 -7.08 6.11 47.80
CA VAL A 41 -6.35 5.35 48.81
C VAL A 41 -5.83 6.28 49.88
N VAL A 42 -5.67 5.73 51.08
CA VAL A 42 -4.99 6.41 52.21
C VAL A 42 -3.72 5.66 52.62
N ALA A 43 -2.73 6.41 53.09
CA ALA A 43 -1.48 5.86 53.64
C ALA A 43 -1.04 6.62 54.87
N ALA A 44 -0.54 5.91 55.87
CA ALA A 44 -0.01 6.51 57.09
C ALA A 44 1.29 7.32 56.86
N GLY A 45 2.01 7.02 55.76
CA GLY A 45 3.26 7.65 55.36
C GLY A 45 3.22 8.36 54.05
N LYS A 46 4.23 9.16 53.77
CA LYS A 46 4.42 9.78 52.46
C LYS A 46 4.85 8.72 51.43
N ILE A 47 4.18 8.64 50.31
CA ILE A 47 4.55 7.77 49.19
C ILE A 47 5.34 8.58 48.17
N ASN A 48 6.41 7.98 47.61
CA ASN A 48 7.04 8.53 46.42
C ASN A 48 6.18 8.23 45.19
N THR A 49 5.47 9.28 44.70
CA THR A 49 4.50 9.14 43.63
C THR A 49 5.12 8.65 42.31
N THR A 50 6.37 9.03 42.03
CA THR A 50 7.09 8.61 40.79
C THR A 50 7.37 7.10 40.79
N ASN A 51 7.69 6.52 41.95
CA ASN A 51 7.98 5.08 42.08
C ASN A 51 6.74 4.20 41.87
N MET A 52 5.53 4.79 41.92
CA MET A 52 4.28 4.06 41.69
C MET A 52 3.95 3.89 40.20
N LEU A 53 4.45 4.78 39.34
CA LEU A 53 4.09 4.78 37.91
C LEU A 53 4.59 3.49 37.22
N ASN A 54 3.76 2.94 36.33
CA ASN A 54 3.98 1.70 35.58
C ASN A 54 4.18 0.45 36.48
N LYS A 55 3.81 0.50 37.78
CA LYS A 55 3.84 -0.65 38.66
C LYS A 55 2.49 -1.36 38.69
N PRO A 56 2.46 -2.69 38.86
CA PRO A 56 1.21 -3.43 39.01
C PRO A 56 0.54 -3.11 40.35
N ALA A 57 -0.78 -3.02 40.32
CA ALA A 57 -1.60 -2.99 41.51
C ALA A 57 -2.95 -3.68 41.25
N CYS A 58 -3.57 -4.18 42.31
CA CYS A 58 -4.87 -4.84 42.23
C CYS A 58 -5.75 -4.41 43.39
N VAL A 59 -6.99 -4.01 43.06
CA VAL A 59 -8.03 -3.83 44.07
C VAL A 59 -8.99 -5.00 44.01
N ALA A 60 -9.29 -5.58 45.17
CA ALA A 60 -10.28 -6.62 45.30
C ALA A 60 -11.54 -6.07 45.98
N VAL A 61 -12.71 -6.33 45.40
CA VAL A 61 -14.03 -5.98 45.94
C VAL A 61 -14.68 -7.27 46.45
N ASN A 62 -14.97 -7.31 47.74
CA ASN A 62 -15.57 -8.45 48.45
C ASN A 62 -17.04 -8.10 48.75
N HIS A 63 -17.95 -8.19 47.77
CA HIS A 63 -19.35 -7.87 47.95
C HIS A 63 -20.25 -9.08 47.77
N GLY A 64 -21.23 -9.24 48.67
CA GLY A 64 -22.26 -10.25 48.58
C GLY A 64 -21.85 -11.69 48.89
N GLY A 65 -20.63 -11.92 49.39
CA GLY A 65 -20.17 -13.23 49.92
C GLY A 65 -20.01 -14.39 48.94
N LYS A 66 -20.15 -14.14 47.62
CA LYS A 66 -20.13 -15.19 46.58
C LYS A 66 -18.80 -15.34 45.84
N SER A 67 -18.14 -14.25 45.52
CA SER A 67 -16.81 -14.26 44.85
C SER A 67 -16.14 -12.88 45.00
N THR A 68 -14.83 -12.88 45.15
CA THR A 68 -14.03 -11.66 45.09
C THR A 68 -13.84 -11.21 43.66
N ARG A 69 -14.14 -9.94 43.39
CA ARG A 69 -13.88 -9.32 42.07
C ARG A 69 -12.54 -8.60 42.12
N TYR A 70 -11.65 -8.92 41.18
CA TYR A 70 -10.31 -8.31 41.10
C TYR A 70 -10.30 -7.25 39.98
N PHE A 71 -9.64 -6.12 40.29
CA PHE A 71 -9.40 -5.01 39.36
C PHE A 71 -7.88 -4.80 39.29
N HIS A 72 -7.21 -5.59 38.47
CA HIS A 72 -5.76 -5.55 38.30
C HIS A 72 -5.40 -4.65 37.12
N GLY A 73 -4.33 -3.83 37.27
CA GLY A 73 -3.80 -2.97 36.21
C GLY A 73 -2.39 -2.51 36.51
N ILE A 74 -1.87 -1.63 35.67
CA ILE A 74 -0.65 -0.85 35.94
C ILE A 74 -1.04 0.56 36.32
N VAL A 75 -0.29 1.18 37.20
CA VAL A 75 -0.53 2.56 37.65
C VAL A 75 -0.12 3.53 36.55
N SER A 76 -1.10 4.24 35.98
CA SER A 76 -0.86 5.29 34.98
C SER A 76 -0.79 6.68 35.59
N GLU A 77 -1.44 6.88 36.74
CA GLU A 77 -1.49 8.14 37.48
C GLU A 77 -1.47 7.85 38.98
N PHE A 78 -0.65 8.56 39.75
CA PHE A 78 -0.63 8.52 41.19
C PHE A 78 -0.33 9.92 41.73
N GLY A 79 -1.28 10.50 42.47
CA GLY A 79 -1.19 11.88 42.94
C GLY A 79 -1.76 12.07 44.33
N LEU A 80 -1.21 13.03 45.11
CA LEU A 80 -1.71 13.42 46.41
C LEU A 80 -3.06 14.17 46.21
N LEU A 81 -4.08 13.81 47.00
CA LEU A 81 -5.31 14.56 47.14
C LEU A 81 -5.14 15.53 48.31
N GLU A 82 -5.36 16.84 48.13
CA GLU A 82 -5.36 17.80 49.23
C GLU A 82 -6.59 17.53 50.10
N GLN A 83 -6.34 17.11 51.33
CA GLN A 83 -7.35 17.03 52.39
C GLN A 83 -6.87 17.81 53.58
N SER A 84 -7.69 18.78 54.02
CA SER A 84 -7.45 19.58 55.21
C SER A 84 -7.78 18.72 56.46
N GLY A 85 -6.81 18.52 57.37
CA GLY A 85 -7.07 18.12 58.75
C GLY A 85 -6.98 16.61 59.09
N THR A 86 -6.42 15.73 58.23
CA THR A 86 -6.22 14.31 58.55
C THR A 86 -4.75 13.97 58.76
N ILE A 87 -4.45 13.01 59.67
CA ILE A 87 -3.11 12.49 59.93
C ILE A 87 -2.64 11.65 58.73
N ASP A 88 -3.55 10.91 58.08
CA ASP A 88 -3.29 10.08 56.92
C ASP A 88 -3.32 10.90 55.66
N LYS A 89 -2.42 10.55 54.72
CA LYS A 89 -2.37 11.18 53.39
C LYS A 89 -3.24 10.41 52.39
N ALA A 90 -4.12 11.14 51.77
CA ALA A 90 -4.96 10.60 50.71
C ALA A 90 -4.31 10.78 49.34
N TYR A 91 -4.38 9.74 48.53
CA TYR A 91 -3.87 9.74 47.15
C TYR A 91 -4.95 9.24 46.22
N ARG A 92 -4.90 9.70 44.96
CA ARG A 92 -5.62 9.10 43.86
C ARG A 92 -4.68 8.25 43.01
N MET A 93 -5.09 7.04 42.71
CA MET A 93 -4.40 6.09 41.85
C MET A 93 -5.31 5.74 40.66
N VAL A 94 -4.77 5.72 39.45
CA VAL A 94 -5.49 5.26 38.27
C VAL A 94 -4.80 4.03 37.73
N LEU A 95 -5.55 2.92 37.60
CA LEU A 95 -5.09 1.71 36.94
C LEU A 95 -5.64 1.62 35.51
N VAL A 96 -4.77 1.20 34.62
CA VAL A 96 -5.08 0.95 33.20
C VAL A 96 -4.46 -0.39 32.77
N PRO A 97 -4.89 -0.98 31.62
CA PRO A 97 -4.23 -2.18 31.11
C PRO A 97 -2.82 -1.86 30.60
N GLN A 98 -1.96 -2.87 30.54
CA GLN A 98 -0.62 -2.76 29.92
C GLN A 98 -0.73 -2.23 28.47
N LEU A 99 -1.79 -2.60 27.74
CA LEU A 99 -2.07 -2.11 26.39
C LEU A 99 -2.14 -0.57 26.29
N ALA A 100 -2.40 0.13 27.40
CA ALA A 100 -2.41 1.61 27.41
C ALA A 100 -1.05 2.21 27.01
N GLN A 101 0.05 1.48 27.21
CA GLN A 101 1.38 1.91 26.76
C GLN A 101 1.47 2.05 25.23
N ALA A 102 0.66 1.31 24.49
CA ALA A 102 0.56 1.45 23.03
C ALA A 102 -0.04 2.81 22.60
N ALA A 103 -0.76 3.51 23.48
CA ALA A 103 -1.34 4.82 23.18
C ALA A 103 -0.31 5.97 23.16
N ILE A 104 0.82 5.79 23.87
CA ILE A 104 1.90 6.79 23.95
C ILE A 104 3.08 6.46 23.05
N ARG A 105 2.94 5.43 22.22
CA ARG A 105 3.92 4.99 21.21
C ARG A 105 3.34 5.18 19.83
N SER A 106 4.03 5.89 18.94
CA SER A 106 3.67 6.03 17.52
C SER A 106 4.79 5.51 16.62
N ASP A 107 4.45 5.09 15.40
CA ASP A 107 5.42 4.52 14.47
C ASP A 107 5.04 4.78 13.01
N CYS A 108 6.05 4.63 12.13
CA CYS A 108 5.92 4.59 10.68
C CYS A 108 6.65 3.35 10.16
N ARG A 109 5.94 2.28 9.85
CA ARG A 109 6.53 1.01 9.42
C ARG A 109 5.61 0.19 8.53
N MET A 110 6.19 -0.65 7.68
CA MET A 110 5.48 -1.59 6.82
C MET A 110 5.55 -3.01 7.40
N PHE A 111 4.45 -3.74 7.30
CA PHE A 111 4.38 -5.17 7.58
C PHE A 111 4.06 -5.91 6.29
N PHE A 112 4.91 -6.84 5.88
CA PHE A 112 4.72 -7.62 4.65
C PHE A 112 4.43 -9.08 4.98
N ASN A 113 3.49 -9.68 4.22
CA ASN A 113 3.17 -11.11 4.29
C ASN A 113 2.85 -11.61 5.71
N LYS A 114 2.14 -10.81 6.50
CA LYS A 114 1.73 -11.12 7.86
C LYS A 114 0.21 -11.20 8.00
N THR A 115 -0.26 -12.05 8.90
CA THR A 115 -1.66 -12.01 9.32
C THR A 115 -1.89 -10.87 10.30
N ALA A 116 -3.14 -10.43 10.45
CA ALA A 116 -3.48 -9.43 11.47
C ALA A 116 -3.09 -9.90 12.88
N GLN A 117 -3.19 -11.19 13.18
CA GLN A 117 -2.77 -11.77 14.46
C GLN A 117 -1.26 -11.63 14.68
N ASP A 118 -0.45 -11.86 13.66
CA ASP A 118 1.02 -11.73 13.77
C ASP A 118 1.42 -10.27 14.01
N ILE A 119 0.77 -9.34 13.30
CA ILE A 119 1.00 -7.91 13.49
C ILE A 119 0.62 -7.49 14.91
N LEU A 120 -0.57 -7.89 15.38
CA LEU A 120 -1.03 -7.55 16.74
C LEU A 120 -0.12 -8.11 17.83
N LYS A 121 0.41 -9.33 17.68
CA LYS A 121 1.39 -9.88 18.61
C LYS A 121 2.63 -8.98 18.73
N ILE A 122 3.17 -8.53 17.58
CA ILE A 122 4.31 -7.60 17.57
C ILE A 122 3.97 -6.29 18.30
N ILE A 123 2.78 -5.73 18.04
CA ILE A 123 2.34 -4.48 18.69
C ILE A 123 2.16 -4.68 20.21
N PHE A 124 1.59 -5.80 20.63
CA PHE A 124 1.36 -6.11 22.04
C PHE A 124 2.68 -6.37 22.78
N ASP A 125 3.60 -7.08 22.15
CA ASP A 125 4.95 -7.31 22.69
C ASP A 125 5.71 -5.98 22.84
N ASP A 126 5.68 -5.15 21.82
CA ASP A 126 6.25 -3.80 21.81
C ASP A 126 5.67 -2.90 22.93
N ALA A 127 4.40 -3.08 23.27
CA ALA A 127 3.71 -2.37 24.34
C ALA A 127 3.91 -3.01 25.73
N GLY A 128 4.65 -4.11 25.84
CA GLY A 128 4.89 -4.82 27.08
C GLY A 128 3.67 -5.54 27.65
N VAL A 129 2.74 -5.97 26.81
CA VAL A 129 1.58 -6.77 27.22
C VAL A 129 2.03 -8.20 27.48
N THR A 130 2.06 -8.62 28.74
CA THR A 130 2.63 -9.91 29.15
C THR A 130 1.69 -11.09 29.01
N LYS A 131 0.38 -10.86 29.03
CA LYS A 131 -0.64 -11.92 28.92
C LYS A 131 -1.66 -11.58 27.85
N THR A 132 -1.66 -12.37 26.77
CA THR A 132 -2.61 -12.27 25.65
C THR A 132 -3.25 -13.62 25.36
N ALA A 133 -4.51 -13.63 24.97
CA ALA A 133 -5.22 -14.81 24.52
C ALA A 133 -6.01 -14.51 23.23
N PHE A 134 -5.67 -15.18 22.14
CA PHE A 134 -6.44 -15.11 20.89
C PHE A 134 -7.41 -16.29 20.85
N ARG A 135 -8.73 -16.00 21.02
CA ARG A 135 -9.83 -16.96 20.92
C ARG A 135 -10.54 -16.74 19.59
N LEU A 136 -9.85 -17.06 18.49
CA LEU A 136 -10.37 -16.86 17.13
C LEU A 136 -11.02 -18.14 16.61
N TYR A 137 -12.25 -18.02 16.13
CA TYR A 137 -13.06 -19.10 15.57
C TYR A 137 -12.97 -19.19 14.04
N SER A 138 -12.33 -18.19 13.42
CA SER A 138 -11.89 -18.22 12.01
C SER A 138 -10.47 -17.68 11.92
N GLN A 139 -9.65 -18.29 11.05
CA GLN A 139 -8.26 -17.86 10.88
C GLN A 139 -8.18 -16.60 10.01
N PRO A 140 -7.32 -15.65 10.36
CA PRO A 140 -7.09 -14.46 9.54
C PRO A 140 -6.35 -14.79 8.25
N ALA A 141 -6.73 -14.13 7.16
CA ALA A 141 -5.98 -14.20 5.92
C ALA A 141 -4.64 -13.45 6.03
N GLN A 142 -3.64 -13.93 5.28
CA GLN A 142 -2.37 -13.22 5.15
C GLN A 142 -2.58 -11.93 4.34
N ARG A 143 -2.03 -10.82 4.83
CA ARG A 143 -2.02 -9.53 4.16
C ARG A 143 -0.69 -9.35 3.44
N LYS A 144 -0.72 -8.95 2.18
CA LYS A 144 0.50 -8.70 1.39
C LYS A 144 1.33 -7.58 1.99
N ALA A 145 0.67 -6.44 2.27
CA ALA A 145 1.26 -5.28 2.94
C ALA A 145 0.25 -4.64 3.88
N THR A 146 0.73 -4.09 4.99
CA THR A 146 -0.06 -3.28 5.93
C THR A 146 0.85 -2.19 6.50
N ALA A 147 0.45 -0.94 6.36
CA ALA A 147 1.20 0.20 6.85
C ALA A 147 0.68 0.68 8.21
N GLN A 148 1.58 0.91 9.15
CA GLN A 148 1.38 1.81 10.27
C GLN A 148 2.03 3.14 9.89
N PHE A 149 1.28 4.25 9.88
CA PHE A 149 1.80 5.54 9.45
C PHE A 149 1.31 6.68 10.34
N ASN A 150 2.22 7.34 11.05
CA ASN A 150 1.95 8.48 11.94
C ASN A 150 0.73 8.28 12.86
N GLU A 151 0.56 7.07 13.35
CA GLU A 151 -0.52 6.71 14.26
C GLU A 151 0.05 6.00 15.50
N THR A 152 -0.67 6.11 16.63
CA THR A 152 -0.26 5.37 17.82
C THR A 152 -0.40 3.87 17.59
N SER A 153 0.41 3.08 18.29
CA SER A 153 0.33 1.62 18.20
C SER A 153 -1.04 1.10 18.65
N LEU A 154 -1.70 1.77 19.61
CA LEU A 154 -3.07 1.44 20.02
C LEU A 154 -4.08 1.73 18.90
N HIS A 155 -3.98 2.91 18.26
CA HIS A 155 -4.85 3.28 17.15
C HIS A 155 -4.71 2.27 16.00
N PHE A 156 -3.47 1.92 15.63
CA PHE A 156 -3.18 0.92 14.62
C PHE A 156 -3.76 -0.46 14.96
N ALA A 157 -3.52 -0.94 16.20
CA ALA A 157 -4.06 -2.23 16.66
C ALA A 157 -5.59 -2.25 16.65
N THR A 158 -6.22 -1.14 17.11
CA THR A 158 -7.68 -1.04 17.18
C THR A 158 -8.31 -1.10 15.78
N ARG A 159 -7.83 -0.28 14.83
CA ARG A 159 -8.38 -0.31 13.46
C ARG A 159 -8.14 -1.66 12.77
N LEU A 160 -7.00 -2.31 13.03
CA LEU A 160 -6.70 -3.62 12.46
C LEU A 160 -7.67 -4.70 12.98
N MET A 161 -7.98 -4.68 14.28
CA MET A 161 -9.00 -5.56 14.86
C MET A 161 -10.40 -5.26 14.30
N GLU A 162 -10.78 -3.99 14.18
CA GLU A 162 -12.06 -3.58 13.58
C GLU A 162 -12.19 -4.05 12.11
N GLU A 163 -11.10 -3.97 11.33
CA GLU A 163 -11.07 -4.44 9.94
C GLU A 163 -11.27 -5.95 9.81
N GLU A 164 -10.82 -6.74 10.79
CA GLU A 164 -11.00 -8.20 10.84
C GLU A 164 -12.32 -8.61 11.52
N GLY A 165 -13.11 -7.63 11.98
CA GLY A 165 -14.33 -7.88 12.75
C GLY A 165 -14.04 -8.45 14.14
N TRP A 166 -12.84 -8.21 14.67
CA TRP A 166 -12.44 -8.65 16.00
C TRP A 166 -12.72 -7.59 17.03
N TYR A 167 -12.77 -8.04 18.30
CA TYR A 167 -12.93 -7.20 19.47
C TYR A 167 -12.17 -7.80 20.64
N TYR A 168 -11.93 -7.01 21.69
CA TYR A 168 -11.17 -7.45 22.84
C TYR A 168 -11.83 -7.07 24.16
N PHE A 169 -11.43 -7.75 25.21
CA PHE A 169 -11.80 -7.46 26.59
C PHE A 169 -10.71 -7.97 27.53
N PHE A 170 -10.87 -7.74 28.83
CA PHE A 170 -9.87 -8.12 29.81
C PHE A 170 -10.44 -9.10 30.83
N GLU A 171 -9.67 -10.13 31.15
CA GLU A 171 -9.93 -11.03 32.26
C GLU A 171 -8.96 -10.72 33.37
N HIS A 172 -9.43 -10.58 34.62
CA HIS A 172 -8.63 -10.17 35.76
C HIS A 172 -8.50 -11.30 36.79
N THR A 173 -7.29 -11.41 37.35
CA THR A 173 -6.98 -12.23 38.51
C THR A 173 -6.34 -11.33 39.58
N SER A 174 -6.03 -11.89 40.74
CA SER A 174 -5.37 -11.13 41.84
C SER A 174 -4.00 -10.57 41.48
N ASP A 175 -3.32 -11.18 40.52
CA ASP A 175 -1.91 -10.90 40.17
C ASP A 175 -1.69 -10.43 38.74
N SER A 176 -2.73 -10.48 37.90
CA SER A 176 -2.60 -10.16 36.46
C SER A 176 -3.92 -9.80 35.82
N HIS A 177 -3.81 -9.24 34.60
CA HIS A 177 -4.93 -9.17 33.66
C HIS A 177 -4.49 -9.75 32.31
N THR A 178 -5.42 -10.40 31.63
CA THR A 178 -5.20 -11.00 30.30
C THR A 178 -6.00 -10.23 29.26
N LEU A 179 -5.32 -9.76 28.21
CA LEU A 179 -5.97 -9.20 27.00
C LEU A 179 -6.49 -10.37 26.17
N VAL A 180 -7.81 -10.47 26.04
CA VAL A 180 -8.48 -11.49 25.22
C VAL A 180 -8.96 -10.86 23.93
N VAL A 181 -8.54 -11.38 22.78
CA VAL A 181 -9.00 -10.98 21.44
C VAL A 181 -9.85 -12.11 20.87
N THR A 182 -11.05 -11.79 20.37
CA THR A 182 -11.95 -12.78 19.80
C THR A 182 -12.74 -12.21 18.62
N ASN A 183 -13.37 -13.10 17.85
CA ASN A 183 -14.22 -12.75 16.71
C ASN A 183 -15.58 -13.45 16.72
N ASP A 184 -15.94 -14.09 17.84
CA ASP A 184 -17.21 -14.78 18.01
C ASP A 184 -17.69 -14.72 19.48
N ASN A 185 -19.01 -14.71 19.69
CA ASN A 185 -19.60 -14.66 21.03
C ASN A 185 -19.20 -15.86 21.90
N ASN A 186 -18.74 -16.97 21.32
CA ASN A 186 -18.23 -18.11 22.09
C ASN A 186 -16.90 -17.81 22.80
N GLY A 187 -16.16 -16.77 22.36
CA GLY A 187 -14.95 -16.31 23.00
C GLY A 187 -15.15 -15.63 24.37
N PHE A 188 -16.35 -15.16 24.66
CA PHE A 188 -16.71 -14.61 25.95
C PHE A 188 -16.84 -15.71 27.02
N TYR A 189 -16.42 -15.43 28.25
CA TYR A 189 -16.50 -16.39 29.33
C TYR A 189 -17.84 -16.34 30.07
N THR A 190 -18.24 -17.45 30.66
CA THR A 190 -19.46 -17.51 31.48
C THR A 190 -19.14 -17.17 32.93
N ILE A 191 -19.81 -16.16 33.49
CA ILE A 191 -19.67 -15.80 34.91
C ILE A 191 -20.32 -16.91 35.77
N PRO A 192 -19.55 -17.57 36.66
CA PRO A 192 -20.09 -18.65 37.46
C PRO A 192 -21.27 -18.20 38.36
N GLY A 193 -22.36 -18.91 38.27
CA GLY A 193 -23.55 -18.66 39.13
C GLY A 193 -24.29 -17.35 38.87
N ALA A 194 -23.94 -16.59 37.82
CA ALA A 194 -24.59 -15.32 37.51
C ALA A 194 -25.96 -15.54 36.85
N THR A 195 -27.00 -15.72 37.66
CA THR A 195 -28.40 -15.66 37.24
C THR A 195 -29.05 -14.47 37.93
N LEU A 196 -29.40 -13.44 37.16
CA LEU A 196 -29.97 -12.18 37.65
C LEU A 196 -31.46 -12.15 37.34
N ARG A 197 -32.25 -11.49 38.21
CA ARG A 197 -33.69 -11.30 38.08
C ARG A 197 -34.04 -9.82 38.06
N LEU A 198 -35.04 -9.45 37.33
CA LEU A 198 -35.62 -8.12 37.46
C LEU A 198 -36.45 -8.05 38.76
N GLY A 199 -36.29 -7.01 39.56
CA GLY A 199 -37.05 -6.85 40.76
C GLY A 199 -36.61 -5.64 41.62
N VAL A 200 -37.37 -5.46 42.69
CA VAL A 200 -37.09 -4.45 43.71
C VAL A 200 -36.57 -5.19 44.94
N GLY A 201 -35.35 -4.92 45.38
CA GLY A 201 -34.76 -5.57 46.54
C GLY A 201 -33.27 -5.31 46.65
N THR A 202 -32.65 -5.76 47.74
CA THR A 202 -31.24 -5.56 48.06
C THR A 202 -30.40 -6.81 47.97
N THR A 203 -30.79 -7.80 47.16
CA THR A 203 -30.05 -9.04 46.98
C THR A 203 -29.17 -8.95 45.74
N ALA A 204 -27.94 -9.42 45.87
CA ALA A 204 -26.89 -9.33 44.82
C ALA A 204 -27.21 -10.08 43.49
N ASP A 205 -28.36 -10.70 43.38
CA ASP A 205 -28.88 -11.36 42.18
C ASP A 205 -30.02 -10.56 41.51
N MET A 206 -30.29 -9.34 41.97
CA MET A 206 -31.32 -8.48 41.41
C MET A 206 -30.75 -7.37 40.52
N ILE A 207 -31.43 -7.14 39.38
CA ILE A 207 -31.33 -5.93 38.58
C ILE A 207 -32.45 -5.00 38.98
N THR A 208 -32.10 -3.88 39.58
CA THR A 208 -33.06 -2.90 40.11
C THR A 208 -33.37 -1.79 39.11
N GLU A 209 -32.46 -1.50 38.17
CA GLU A 209 -32.67 -0.60 37.04
C GLU A 209 -32.63 -1.44 35.76
N TYR A 210 -33.66 -1.32 34.89
CA TYR A 210 -33.70 -2.00 33.60
C TYR A 210 -34.35 -1.12 32.54
N ARG A 211 -33.70 -1.05 31.39
CA ARG A 211 -34.22 -0.35 30.22
C ARG A 211 -33.82 -1.09 28.94
N LYS A 212 -34.80 -1.37 28.11
CA LYS A 212 -34.60 -1.93 26.76
C LYS A 212 -35.19 -0.95 25.74
N PRO A 213 -34.40 -0.05 25.14
CA PRO A 213 -34.88 0.87 24.11
C PRO A 213 -35.09 0.12 22.79
N GLU A 214 -36.06 0.54 22.01
CA GLU A 214 -36.15 0.20 20.59
C GLU A 214 -35.61 1.34 19.78
N LEU A 215 -34.61 1.07 18.91
CA LEU A 215 -33.87 2.07 18.18
C LEU A 215 -34.00 1.86 16.67
N LEU A 216 -33.86 2.94 15.90
CA LEU A 216 -33.80 2.86 14.45
C LEU A 216 -32.49 2.20 14.02
N ALA A 217 -32.60 1.21 13.11
CA ALA A 217 -31.47 0.46 12.59
C ALA A 217 -31.30 0.63 11.08
N ALA A 218 -30.09 0.39 10.58
CA ALA A 218 -29.82 0.23 9.16
C ALA A 218 -30.55 -1.02 8.63
N GLY A 219 -31.03 -0.96 7.38
CA GLY A 219 -31.76 -2.08 6.76
C GLY A 219 -30.87 -2.97 5.91
N LYS A 220 -29.84 -2.38 5.31
CA LYS A 220 -28.90 -3.07 4.43
C LYS A 220 -27.56 -2.37 4.45
N VAL A 221 -26.49 -3.15 4.48
CA VAL A 221 -25.12 -2.66 4.24
C VAL A 221 -24.66 -3.17 2.88
N THR A 222 -24.11 -2.28 2.07
CA THR A 222 -23.44 -2.57 0.80
C THR A 222 -22.00 -2.11 0.90
N VAL A 223 -21.06 -2.97 0.53
CA VAL A 223 -19.65 -2.63 0.35
C VAL A 223 -19.25 -2.87 -1.11
N LYS A 224 -18.28 -2.12 -1.61
CA LYS A 224 -17.73 -2.32 -2.95
C LYS A 224 -16.22 -2.05 -2.94
N ASP A 225 -15.49 -2.78 -3.78
CA ASP A 225 -14.06 -2.53 -4.02
C ASP A 225 -13.71 -2.78 -5.49
N TYR A 226 -12.45 -2.59 -5.83
CA TYR A 226 -11.89 -2.81 -7.16
C TYR A 226 -10.60 -3.64 -7.06
N ASP A 227 -10.55 -4.71 -7.88
CA ASP A 227 -9.37 -5.56 -8.00
C ASP A 227 -8.72 -5.32 -9.38
N PHE A 228 -7.57 -4.67 -9.39
CA PHE A 228 -6.87 -4.38 -10.64
C PHE A 228 -6.19 -5.63 -11.25
N ASP A 229 -5.97 -6.69 -10.45
CA ASP A 229 -5.46 -7.97 -10.95
C ASP A 229 -6.57 -8.77 -11.66
N ALA A 230 -7.84 -8.47 -11.36
CA ALA A 230 -9.04 -9.05 -11.96
C ALA A 230 -10.13 -7.98 -12.15
N PRO A 231 -10.00 -7.06 -13.14
CA PRO A 231 -10.84 -5.86 -13.28
C PRO A 231 -12.35 -6.14 -13.41
N ASP A 232 -12.71 -7.27 -13.99
CA ASP A 232 -14.12 -7.69 -14.21
C ASP A 232 -14.73 -8.40 -12.99
N LYS A 233 -13.95 -8.65 -11.94
CA LYS A 233 -14.40 -9.30 -10.72
C LYS A 233 -15.40 -8.43 -9.97
N ASN A 234 -16.58 -8.97 -9.70
CA ASN A 234 -17.59 -8.25 -8.93
C ASN A 234 -17.28 -8.33 -7.43
N LEU A 235 -16.85 -7.21 -6.86
CA LEU A 235 -16.60 -7.04 -5.42
C LEU A 235 -17.69 -6.20 -4.72
N LYS A 236 -18.87 -6.04 -5.32
CA LYS A 236 -20.03 -5.45 -4.66
C LYS A 236 -20.75 -6.53 -3.86
N MET A 237 -20.74 -6.40 -2.53
CA MET A 237 -21.40 -7.34 -1.61
C MET A 237 -22.43 -6.63 -0.74
N GLU A 238 -23.51 -7.32 -0.45
CA GLU A 238 -24.64 -6.78 0.31
C GLU A 238 -25.01 -7.72 1.46
N GLN A 239 -25.40 -7.15 2.60
CA GLN A 239 -25.95 -7.85 3.75
C GLN A 239 -27.18 -7.13 4.24
N ASN A 240 -28.32 -7.83 4.25
CA ASN A 240 -29.55 -7.34 4.84
C ASN A 240 -29.54 -7.56 6.36
N THR A 241 -30.22 -6.69 7.09
CA THR A 241 -30.44 -6.87 8.53
C THR A 241 -31.37 -8.03 8.83
N ILE A 242 -31.13 -8.69 9.96
CA ILE A 242 -32.06 -9.69 10.55
C ILE A 242 -33.13 -9.03 11.42
N LEU A 243 -33.00 -7.75 11.75
CA LEU A 243 -33.94 -7.02 12.59
C LEU A 243 -35.22 -6.70 11.81
N LYS A 244 -36.37 -6.93 12.44
CA LYS A 244 -37.71 -6.70 11.85
C LYS A 244 -38.31 -5.38 12.34
N HIS A 245 -37.50 -4.29 12.33
CA HIS A 245 -38.00 -2.96 12.71
C HIS A 245 -38.75 -2.30 11.55
N GLY A 246 -39.77 -1.51 11.81
CA GLY A 246 -40.53 -0.82 10.78
C GLY A 246 -39.66 0.12 9.92
N GLY A 247 -39.80 0.02 8.58
CA GLY A 247 -39.09 0.86 7.63
C GLY A 247 -37.58 0.59 7.48
N THR A 248 -37.05 -0.54 7.96
CA THR A 248 -35.62 -0.90 7.81
C THR A 248 -35.19 -1.03 6.36
N SER A 249 -36.05 -1.53 5.46
CA SER A 249 -35.76 -1.66 4.03
C SER A 249 -35.36 -0.35 3.34
N ASN A 250 -35.79 0.78 3.89
CA ASN A 250 -35.57 2.12 3.32
C ASN A 250 -34.31 2.82 3.89
N ARG A 251 -33.45 2.12 4.63
CA ARG A 251 -32.23 2.66 5.24
C ARG A 251 -30.97 1.90 4.80
N PRO A 252 -30.62 1.95 3.49
CA PRO A 252 -29.37 1.36 3.01
C PRO A 252 -28.16 2.19 3.45
N VAL A 253 -27.05 1.50 3.74
CA VAL A 253 -25.75 2.12 4.03
C VAL A 253 -24.74 1.59 3.02
N PHE A 254 -23.98 2.47 2.38
CA PHE A 254 -22.96 2.12 1.41
C PHE A 254 -21.57 2.53 1.91
N HIS A 255 -20.60 1.65 1.74
CA HIS A 255 -19.20 1.90 2.08
C HIS A 255 -18.27 1.64 0.89
N TRP A 256 -17.36 2.58 0.65
CA TRP A 256 -16.25 2.50 -0.29
C TRP A 256 -14.97 3.01 0.39
N PRO A 257 -13.85 2.31 0.21
CA PRO A 257 -13.67 0.97 -0.33
C PRO A 257 -14.05 -0.13 0.69
N ALA A 258 -14.23 -1.37 0.21
CA ALA A 258 -14.39 -2.54 1.09
C ALA A 258 -13.05 -2.97 1.74
N LEU A 259 -11.93 -2.39 1.35
CA LEU A 259 -10.56 -2.67 1.82
C LEU A 259 -10.11 -4.12 1.55
N THR A 260 -10.59 -4.74 0.49
CA THR A 260 -10.22 -6.11 0.13
C THR A 260 -10.43 -6.38 -1.35
N ARG A 261 -9.59 -7.25 -1.93
CA ARG A 261 -9.75 -7.79 -3.28
C ARG A 261 -10.29 -9.22 -3.29
N ASP A 262 -10.54 -9.78 -2.10
CA ASP A 262 -11.12 -11.10 -1.93
C ASP A 262 -12.64 -11.04 -1.78
N THR A 263 -13.35 -11.89 -2.51
CA THR A 263 -14.83 -11.90 -2.54
C THR A 263 -15.44 -12.35 -1.22
N ASP A 264 -14.86 -13.35 -0.56
CA ASP A 264 -15.40 -13.88 0.68
C ASP A 264 -15.10 -12.92 1.84
N MET A 265 -13.93 -12.26 1.81
CA MET A 265 -13.63 -11.19 2.75
C MET A 265 -14.57 -9.98 2.53
N ALA A 266 -14.91 -9.62 1.30
CA ALA A 266 -15.89 -8.55 1.02
C ALA A 266 -17.28 -8.90 1.57
N LYS A 267 -17.74 -10.17 1.43
CA LYS A 267 -18.97 -10.66 2.05
C LYS A 267 -18.91 -10.57 3.57
N ASN A 268 -17.78 -11.01 4.16
CA ASN A 268 -17.57 -10.92 5.60
C ASN A 268 -17.61 -9.47 6.08
N ARG A 269 -17.00 -8.53 5.37
CA ARG A 269 -17.01 -7.10 5.74
C ARG A 269 -18.39 -6.47 5.65
N ALA A 270 -19.20 -6.85 4.65
CA ALA A 270 -20.60 -6.43 4.58
C ALA A 270 -21.39 -6.97 5.79
N ARG A 271 -21.19 -8.26 6.13
CA ARG A 271 -21.81 -8.91 7.27
C ARG A 271 -21.39 -8.28 8.59
N TRP A 272 -20.08 -8.13 8.85
CA TRP A 272 -19.57 -7.55 10.11
C TRP A 272 -20.06 -6.12 10.34
N ARG A 273 -20.14 -5.30 9.29
CA ARG A 273 -20.72 -3.96 9.39
C ARG A 273 -22.20 -3.98 9.71
N MET A 274 -22.95 -4.95 9.17
CA MET A 274 -24.36 -5.12 9.50
C MET A 274 -24.52 -5.63 10.95
N GLU A 275 -23.75 -6.65 11.35
CA GLU A 275 -23.74 -7.17 12.72
C GLU A 275 -23.39 -6.07 13.74
N ALA A 276 -22.43 -5.17 13.42
CA ALA A 276 -22.09 -4.03 14.27
C ALA A 276 -23.25 -3.04 14.43
N ALA A 277 -23.97 -2.75 13.33
CA ALA A 277 -25.13 -1.88 13.38
C ALA A 277 -26.30 -2.51 14.18
N GLU A 278 -26.49 -3.83 14.08
CA GLU A 278 -27.48 -4.59 14.82
C GLU A 278 -27.14 -4.68 16.32
N ALA A 279 -25.87 -4.94 16.65
CA ALA A 279 -25.40 -4.99 18.03
C ALA A 279 -25.62 -3.66 18.76
N ALA A 280 -25.35 -2.53 18.08
CA ALA A 280 -25.51 -1.19 18.65
C ALA A 280 -26.97 -0.86 19.07
N VAL A 281 -27.95 -1.42 18.37
CA VAL A 281 -29.38 -1.19 18.65
C VAL A 281 -30.02 -2.30 19.51
N SER A 282 -29.27 -3.34 19.84
CA SER A 282 -29.73 -4.48 20.64
C SER A 282 -29.36 -4.39 22.13
N LEU A 283 -28.79 -3.25 22.56
CA LEU A 283 -28.32 -3.04 23.92
C LEU A 283 -29.49 -2.85 24.91
N ILE A 284 -29.35 -3.48 26.06
CA ILE A 284 -30.13 -3.20 27.27
C ILE A 284 -29.26 -2.44 28.27
N ALA A 285 -29.84 -1.54 29.03
CA ALA A 285 -29.20 -0.93 30.18
C ALA A 285 -29.75 -1.55 31.47
N GLY A 286 -28.84 -1.82 32.42
CA GLY A 286 -29.17 -2.39 33.70
C GLY A 286 -28.34 -1.81 34.84
N GLY A 287 -28.78 -1.95 36.06
CA GLY A 287 -28.08 -1.56 37.26
C GLY A 287 -28.49 -2.40 38.47
N GLY A 288 -27.56 -2.58 39.40
CA GLY A 288 -27.73 -3.36 40.60
C GLY A 288 -26.48 -3.39 41.49
N ASP A 289 -26.42 -4.43 42.32
CA ASP A 289 -25.32 -4.62 43.27
C ASP A 289 -24.55 -5.94 43.08
N ASN A 290 -24.67 -6.60 41.93
CA ASN A 290 -23.95 -7.82 41.65
C ASN A 290 -22.44 -7.52 41.34
N GLY A 291 -21.55 -7.79 42.30
CA GLY A 291 -20.12 -7.55 42.16
C GLY A 291 -19.40 -8.46 41.14
N GLY A 292 -20.02 -9.57 40.71
CA GLY A 292 -19.40 -10.53 39.80
C GLY A 292 -19.52 -10.19 38.31
N LEU A 293 -20.29 -9.16 37.93
CA LEU A 293 -20.41 -8.74 36.54
C LEU A 293 -19.08 -8.15 36.04
N VAL A 294 -18.81 -8.32 34.72
CA VAL A 294 -17.57 -7.86 34.09
C VAL A 294 -17.79 -7.73 32.58
N ALA A 295 -17.18 -6.77 31.94
CA ALA A 295 -17.24 -6.63 30.49
C ALA A 295 -16.74 -7.91 29.79
N GLY A 296 -17.48 -8.41 28.78
CA GLY A 296 -17.23 -9.70 28.13
C GLY A 296 -17.70 -10.92 28.94
N GLY A 297 -18.37 -10.71 30.06
CA GLY A 297 -18.93 -11.80 30.86
C GLY A 297 -20.38 -12.15 30.47
N LYS A 298 -20.67 -13.47 30.36
CA LYS A 298 -22.02 -14.00 30.12
C LYS A 298 -22.74 -14.19 31.42
N PHE A 299 -23.98 -13.73 31.52
CA PHE A 299 -24.89 -13.96 32.62
C PHE A 299 -26.29 -14.34 32.12
N LYS A 300 -27.06 -15.00 32.98
CA LYS A 300 -28.47 -15.32 32.69
C LYS A 300 -29.36 -14.24 33.27
N LEU A 301 -30.24 -13.69 32.42
CA LEU A 301 -31.27 -12.77 32.86
C LEU A 301 -32.63 -13.48 32.85
N ARG A 302 -33.27 -13.55 34.02
CA ARG A 302 -34.62 -14.11 34.19
C ARG A 302 -35.60 -12.97 34.25
N THR A 303 -36.57 -13.00 33.33
CA THR A 303 -37.71 -12.07 33.23
C THR A 303 -39.01 -12.89 33.19
N ASP A 304 -40.16 -12.23 33.19
CA ASP A 304 -41.45 -12.87 33.02
C ASP A 304 -41.58 -13.61 31.67
N ALA A 305 -40.81 -13.19 30.65
CA ALA A 305 -40.74 -13.84 29.34
C ALA A 305 -39.84 -15.08 29.30
N GLY A 306 -39.17 -15.43 30.42
CA GLY A 306 -38.25 -16.56 30.52
C GLY A 306 -36.83 -16.17 30.86
N GLU A 307 -35.89 -17.12 30.64
CA GLU A 307 -34.46 -16.97 30.93
C GLU A 307 -33.69 -16.81 29.61
N GLN A 308 -32.84 -15.77 29.53
CA GLN A 308 -32.03 -15.50 28.37
C GLN A 308 -30.59 -15.18 28.79
N VAL A 309 -29.60 -15.68 28.01
CA VAL A 309 -28.18 -15.35 28.23
C VAL A 309 -27.88 -14.00 27.60
N HIS A 310 -27.25 -13.13 28.37
CA HIS A 310 -26.77 -11.82 27.96
C HIS A 310 -25.25 -11.73 28.17
N ILE A 311 -24.60 -10.83 27.46
CA ILE A 311 -23.18 -10.51 27.56
C ILE A 311 -23.06 -9.05 27.95
N VAL A 312 -22.26 -8.76 28.97
CA VAL A 312 -21.99 -7.39 29.40
C VAL A 312 -21.09 -6.69 28.38
N GLN A 313 -21.61 -5.64 27.74
CA GLN A 313 -20.86 -4.81 26.80
C GLN A 313 -19.97 -3.79 27.52
N SER A 314 -20.54 -3.10 28.51
CA SER A 314 -19.84 -2.13 29.35
C SER A 314 -20.38 -2.17 30.76
N ILE A 315 -19.55 -1.82 31.74
CA ILE A 315 -19.95 -1.75 33.13
C ILE A 315 -19.12 -0.71 33.89
N THR A 316 -19.79 0.02 34.75
CA THR A 316 -19.17 0.89 35.76
C THR A 316 -19.51 0.37 37.13
N HIS A 317 -18.48 0.02 37.90
CA HIS A 317 -18.59 -0.33 39.31
C HIS A 317 -18.28 0.89 40.17
N SER A 318 -19.01 1.07 41.24
CA SER A 318 -18.73 2.06 42.28
C SER A 318 -18.79 1.37 43.64
N ALA A 319 -17.69 1.43 44.35
CA ALA A 319 -17.62 0.93 45.73
C ALA A 319 -16.93 1.94 46.64
N GLU A 320 -17.45 2.09 47.85
CA GLU A 320 -16.91 2.95 48.89
C GLU A 320 -16.92 2.22 50.23
N ASP A 321 -15.78 2.24 50.90
CA ASP A 321 -15.56 1.67 52.21
C ASP A 321 -15.06 2.77 53.15
N VAL A 322 -15.98 3.34 53.92
CA VAL A 322 -15.66 4.40 54.90
C VAL A 322 -15.54 3.86 56.33
N SER A 323 -15.70 2.56 56.54
CA SER A 323 -15.61 1.92 57.85
C SER A 323 -14.24 2.14 58.54
N GLU A 324 -13.18 2.28 57.75
CA GLU A 324 -11.83 2.58 58.21
C GLU A 324 -11.60 4.07 58.57
N ARG A 325 -12.58 4.98 58.28
CA ARG A 325 -12.43 6.43 58.42
C ARG A 325 -13.07 7.03 59.69
N ALA A 326 -13.36 6.39 60.73
CA ALA A 326 -13.87 7.03 61.93
C ALA A 326 -15.11 6.36 62.56
N GLY A 327 -15.03 5.11 62.90
CA GLY A 327 -16.02 4.48 63.78
C GLY A 327 -17.50 4.57 63.27
N VAL A 328 -17.71 4.74 61.99
CA VAL A 328 -19.05 4.70 61.37
C VAL A 328 -19.38 3.22 61.10
N VAL A 329 -20.31 2.72 61.88
CA VAL A 329 -20.88 1.37 61.69
C VAL A 329 -21.84 1.45 60.50
N ASP A 330 -21.61 0.65 59.39
CA ASP A 330 -22.37 0.60 58.13
C ASP A 330 -22.09 1.67 57.07
N GLY A 331 -20.81 1.94 56.79
CA GLY A 331 -20.39 2.85 55.72
C GLY A 331 -19.98 2.16 54.39
N THR A 332 -20.37 0.90 54.16
CA THR A 332 -20.01 0.19 52.91
C THR A 332 -21.13 0.30 51.88
N ASN A 333 -20.77 0.76 50.69
CA ASN A 333 -21.72 0.86 49.57
C ASN A 333 -21.10 0.28 48.30
N TYR A 334 -21.85 -0.52 47.59
CA TYR A 334 -21.50 -1.03 46.27
C TYR A 334 -22.68 -0.94 45.31
N SER A 335 -22.43 -0.50 44.10
CA SER A 335 -23.40 -0.51 43.02
C SER A 335 -22.69 -0.65 41.66
N ASN A 336 -23.42 -1.08 40.65
CA ASN A 336 -22.97 -1.05 39.28
C ASN A 336 -24.07 -0.63 38.31
N ARG A 337 -23.64 -0.12 37.16
CA ARG A 337 -24.46 0.15 35.98
C ARG A 337 -23.78 -0.48 34.77
N PHE A 338 -24.56 -1.14 33.94
CA PHE A 338 -24.04 -1.85 32.79
C PHE A 338 -24.92 -1.72 31.56
N MET A 339 -24.30 -1.92 30.39
CA MET A 339 -24.99 -2.25 29.16
C MET A 339 -24.69 -3.69 28.77
N ALA A 340 -25.68 -4.38 28.23
CA ALA A 340 -25.52 -5.78 27.81
C ALA A 340 -26.34 -6.04 26.55
N PHE A 341 -26.02 -7.11 25.84
CA PHE A 341 -26.74 -7.56 24.66
C PHE A 341 -27.05 -9.06 24.75
N PRO A 342 -28.12 -9.56 24.08
CA PRO A 342 -28.43 -10.97 24.02
C PRO A 342 -27.29 -11.76 23.36
N ASN A 343 -26.94 -12.93 23.92
CA ASN A 343 -25.91 -13.81 23.33
C ASN A 343 -26.26 -14.30 21.92
N THR A 344 -27.53 -14.23 21.53
CA THR A 344 -28.03 -14.55 20.19
C THR A 344 -27.71 -13.47 19.15
N THR A 345 -27.35 -12.25 19.58
CA THR A 345 -26.90 -11.16 18.70
C THR A 345 -25.38 -11.24 18.54
N PRO A 346 -24.85 -11.52 17.34
CA PRO A 346 -23.42 -11.50 17.11
C PRO A 346 -22.84 -10.10 17.45
N TRP A 347 -21.84 -10.06 18.31
CA TRP A 347 -21.17 -8.82 18.61
C TRP A 347 -20.12 -8.50 17.53
N ARG A 348 -20.10 -7.25 17.09
CA ARG A 348 -19.00 -6.68 16.28
C ARG A 348 -18.73 -5.26 16.73
N GLN A 349 -17.45 -4.93 16.82
CA GLN A 349 -17.04 -3.56 17.03
C GLN A 349 -17.30 -2.76 15.76
N PRO A 350 -17.96 -1.59 15.82
CA PRO A 350 -18.04 -0.69 14.69
C PRO A 350 -16.64 -0.29 14.19
N MET A 351 -16.45 -0.21 12.87
CA MET A 351 -15.21 0.32 12.28
C MET A 351 -15.22 1.85 12.43
N ALA A 352 -14.94 2.32 13.65
CA ALA A 352 -14.96 3.73 14.04
C ALA A 352 -13.57 4.37 14.03
N THR A 353 -12.52 3.56 14.16
CA THR A 353 -11.14 4.03 14.16
C THR A 353 -10.70 4.39 12.74
N ALA A 354 -10.43 5.68 12.51
CA ALA A 354 -10.08 6.18 11.19
C ALA A 354 -8.76 5.60 10.69
N ARG A 355 -8.68 5.22 9.41
CA ARG A 355 -7.40 4.89 8.79
C ARG A 355 -6.57 6.17 8.61
N PRO A 356 -5.23 6.10 8.77
CA PRO A 356 -4.37 7.21 8.38
C PRO A 356 -4.60 7.57 6.92
N ARG A 357 -4.60 8.86 6.59
CA ARG A 357 -4.70 9.34 5.22
C ARG A 357 -3.33 9.76 4.72
N MET A 358 -2.88 9.11 3.66
CA MET A 358 -1.63 9.43 2.97
C MET A 358 -1.90 10.53 1.93
N GLU A 359 -1.88 11.77 2.37
CA GLU A 359 -2.13 12.94 1.51
C GLU A 359 -0.81 13.47 0.92
N GLY A 360 -0.87 13.98 -0.32
CA GLY A 360 0.29 14.48 -1.04
C GLY A 360 1.16 13.37 -1.65
N LEU A 361 2.43 13.69 -1.86
CA LEU A 361 3.43 12.80 -2.43
C LEU A 361 4.41 12.32 -1.36
N HIS A 362 4.74 11.07 -1.44
CA HIS A 362 5.78 10.44 -0.65
C HIS A 362 6.91 10.00 -1.55
N THR A 363 8.08 9.76 -1.00
CA THR A 363 9.24 9.31 -1.77
C THR A 363 9.69 7.95 -1.29
N ALA A 364 10.19 7.17 -2.26
CA ALA A 364 10.66 5.82 -2.02
C ALA A 364 11.85 5.50 -2.92
N LYS A 365 12.64 4.51 -2.51
CA LYS A 365 13.74 3.95 -3.28
C LYS A 365 13.29 2.66 -3.96
N VAL A 366 13.65 2.47 -5.22
CA VAL A 366 13.37 1.23 -5.97
C VAL A 366 14.30 0.12 -5.51
N LEU A 367 13.73 -1.06 -5.28
CA LEU A 367 14.42 -2.26 -4.79
C LEU A 367 14.48 -3.36 -5.85
N ALA A 368 15.55 -4.17 -5.79
CA ALA A 368 15.68 -5.43 -6.52
C ALA A 368 16.53 -6.44 -5.75
N PRO A 369 16.52 -7.71 -6.15
CA PRO A 369 17.53 -8.69 -5.77
C PRO A 369 18.94 -8.21 -6.15
N SER A 370 19.94 -8.69 -5.43
CA SER A 370 21.33 -8.29 -5.67
C SER A 370 21.78 -8.58 -7.11
N GLY A 371 22.33 -7.57 -7.77
CA GLY A 371 22.85 -7.67 -9.13
C GLY A 371 21.86 -7.33 -10.25
N GLU A 372 20.58 -7.12 -9.97
CA GLU A 372 19.59 -6.63 -10.93
C GLU A 372 19.59 -5.10 -10.99
N GLU A 373 19.52 -4.54 -12.20
CA GLU A 373 19.39 -3.10 -12.44
C GLU A 373 17.95 -2.69 -12.80
N ILE A 374 17.14 -3.65 -13.24
CA ILE A 374 15.71 -3.51 -13.54
C ILE A 374 15.02 -4.72 -12.95
N HIS A 375 14.04 -4.49 -12.08
CA HIS A 375 13.27 -5.55 -11.45
C HIS A 375 11.78 -5.23 -11.56
N THR A 376 11.06 -6.03 -12.33
CA THR A 376 9.64 -5.82 -12.63
C THR A 376 8.92 -7.14 -12.84
N ASP A 377 7.62 -7.14 -12.66
CA ASP A 377 6.74 -8.28 -12.98
C ASP A 377 6.00 -8.11 -14.32
N ASP A 378 5.12 -9.05 -14.64
CA ASP A 378 4.35 -9.09 -15.88
C ASP A 378 3.40 -7.88 -16.08
N GLN A 379 3.12 -7.13 -15.02
CA GLN A 379 2.30 -5.92 -15.05
C GLN A 379 3.13 -4.63 -15.07
N GLY A 380 4.46 -4.74 -15.16
CA GLY A 380 5.34 -3.58 -15.10
C GLY A 380 5.42 -2.93 -13.72
N ARG A 381 5.07 -3.67 -12.65
CA ARG A 381 5.17 -3.20 -11.25
C ARG A 381 6.61 -3.28 -10.78
N ILE A 382 6.94 -2.48 -9.79
CA ILE A 382 8.26 -2.45 -9.15
C ILE A 382 8.14 -2.63 -7.64
N LYS A 383 9.24 -2.95 -7.00
CA LYS A 383 9.33 -3.02 -5.54
C LYS A 383 10.02 -1.78 -5.00
N ILE A 384 9.50 -1.26 -3.88
CA ILE A 384 9.99 0.00 -3.30
C ILE A 384 10.16 -0.11 -1.79
N ARG A 385 11.02 0.77 -1.23
CA ARG A 385 11.11 1.05 0.19
C ARG A 385 10.86 2.54 0.42
N PHE A 386 9.89 2.85 1.26
CA PHE A 386 9.63 4.23 1.65
C PHE A 386 10.75 4.79 2.53
N PHE A 387 11.11 6.05 2.37
CA PHE A 387 12.13 6.69 3.23
C PHE A 387 11.66 6.91 4.67
N TRP A 388 10.35 6.92 4.91
CA TRP A 388 9.79 6.99 6.25
C TRP A 388 9.74 5.62 6.98
N ASP A 389 9.91 4.49 6.28
CA ASP A 389 10.09 3.19 6.92
C ASP A 389 11.55 3.09 7.40
N TRP A 390 11.73 3.43 8.67
CA TRP A 390 13.06 3.53 9.30
C TRP A 390 13.76 2.18 9.51
N ARG A 391 13.04 1.08 9.36
CA ARG A 391 13.63 -0.24 9.47
C ARG A 391 14.43 -0.56 8.23
N GLU A 392 15.64 -1.04 8.41
CA GLU A 392 16.58 -1.33 7.31
C GLU A 392 16.41 -2.73 6.71
N ASP A 393 15.47 -3.52 7.21
CA ASP A 393 15.21 -4.90 6.81
C ASP A 393 14.32 -5.05 5.55
N ALA A 394 13.84 -3.96 4.98
CA ALA A 394 13.07 -3.98 3.74
C ALA A 394 13.96 -4.32 2.55
N THR A 395 13.79 -5.53 2.01
CA THR A 395 14.47 -6.06 0.83
C THR A 395 13.47 -6.30 -0.30
N ALA A 396 13.96 -6.59 -1.49
CA ALA A 396 13.09 -6.96 -2.60
C ALA A 396 12.22 -8.20 -2.29
N ASP A 397 12.70 -9.14 -1.50
CA ASP A 397 11.98 -10.38 -1.18
C ASP A 397 10.81 -10.16 -0.22
N ASN A 398 10.93 -9.20 0.70
CA ASN A 398 9.93 -8.91 1.71
C ASN A 398 9.16 -7.60 1.47
N SER A 399 9.19 -7.05 0.24
CA SER A 399 8.42 -5.87 -0.17
C SER A 399 7.28 -6.22 -1.15
N GLU A 400 6.31 -5.31 -1.31
CA GLU A 400 5.14 -5.48 -2.18
C GLU A 400 5.42 -4.95 -3.59
N TRP A 401 4.77 -5.55 -4.60
CA TRP A 401 4.73 -5.04 -5.96
C TRP A 401 3.82 -3.82 -6.07
N VAL A 402 4.37 -2.69 -6.50
CA VAL A 402 3.67 -1.41 -6.64
C VAL A 402 3.52 -1.05 -8.10
N ARG A 403 2.30 -0.69 -8.53
CA ARG A 403 2.03 -0.24 -9.90
C ARG A 403 2.74 1.06 -10.21
N VAL A 404 3.18 1.21 -11.47
CA VAL A 404 3.80 2.42 -11.99
C VAL A 404 2.84 3.08 -12.99
N VAL A 405 2.54 4.36 -12.81
CA VAL A 405 1.76 5.15 -13.77
C VAL A 405 2.59 5.31 -15.04
N GLN A 406 1.98 5.00 -16.17
CA GLN A 406 2.55 5.22 -17.50
C GLN A 406 1.86 6.41 -18.17
N PRO A 407 2.55 7.17 -19.03
CA PRO A 407 1.94 8.29 -19.74
C PRO A 407 0.72 7.89 -20.59
N TRP A 408 0.71 6.64 -21.05
CA TRP A 408 -0.33 6.05 -21.87
C TRP A 408 -0.30 4.53 -21.71
N ALA A 409 -1.43 3.90 -21.44
CA ALA A 409 -1.48 2.46 -21.17
C ALA A 409 -2.76 1.83 -21.73
N GLY A 410 -2.61 0.74 -22.47
CA GLY A 410 -3.70 -0.09 -22.98
C GLY A 410 -3.23 -1.54 -23.17
N ASN A 411 -4.11 -2.39 -23.71
CA ASN A 411 -3.78 -3.80 -23.91
C ASN A 411 -2.73 -3.95 -25.04
N GLN A 412 -1.48 -4.20 -24.67
CA GLN A 412 -0.31 -4.36 -25.54
C GLN A 412 0.07 -3.11 -26.37
N TRP A 413 -0.36 -1.92 -25.94
CA TRP A 413 0.04 -0.67 -26.55
C TRP A 413 0.15 0.46 -25.51
N GLY A 414 0.97 1.47 -25.79
CA GLY A 414 1.21 2.61 -24.91
C GLY A 414 2.70 2.88 -24.68
N GLY A 415 3.01 3.63 -23.63
CA GLY A 415 4.37 3.90 -23.17
C GLY A 415 4.72 2.98 -21.99
N GLN A 416 5.96 2.49 -21.91
CA GLN A 416 6.43 1.67 -20.80
C GLN A 416 7.79 2.19 -20.32
N PHE A 417 7.80 2.78 -19.13
CA PHE A 417 8.99 3.28 -18.46
C PHE A 417 9.10 2.64 -17.08
N ILE A 418 10.07 1.74 -16.91
CA ILE A 418 10.30 1.04 -15.64
C ILE A 418 11.38 1.79 -14.87
N PRO A 419 11.08 2.34 -13.68
CA PRO A 419 12.09 2.95 -12.80
C PRO A 419 13.15 1.92 -12.43
N ARG A 420 14.41 2.35 -12.48
CA ARG A 420 15.55 1.48 -12.20
C ARG A 420 15.84 1.37 -10.72
N VAL A 421 16.51 0.30 -10.38
CA VAL A 421 16.97 0.01 -9.02
C VAL A 421 17.82 1.17 -8.49
N ASP A 422 17.70 1.43 -7.20
CA ASP A 422 18.36 2.49 -6.45
C ASP A 422 17.89 3.92 -6.77
N THR A 423 17.04 4.13 -7.79
CA THR A 423 16.51 5.46 -8.10
C THR A 423 15.38 5.86 -7.13
N GLU A 424 15.20 7.17 -6.96
CA GLU A 424 14.12 7.76 -6.18
C GLU A 424 12.86 7.91 -7.02
N VAL A 425 11.72 7.52 -6.44
CA VAL A 425 10.41 7.64 -7.06
C VAL A 425 9.42 8.40 -6.18
N ALA A 426 8.55 9.17 -6.82
CA ALA A 426 7.40 9.79 -6.18
C ALA A 426 6.25 8.79 -6.14
N VAL A 427 5.59 8.69 -4.98
CA VAL A 427 4.51 7.74 -4.70
C VAL A 427 3.28 8.50 -4.20
N ALA A 428 2.15 8.26 -4.83
CA ALA A 428 0.83 8.65 -4.36
C ALA A 428 0.08 7.42 -3.81
N PHE A 429 -1.04 7.66 -3.14
CA PHE A 429 -1.85 6.59 -2.56
C PHE A 429 -3.29 6.68 -3.04
N MET A 430 -3.81 5.57 -3.60
CA MET A 430 -5.20 5.52 -4.09
C MET A 430 -6.16 5.61 -2.91
N ASP A 431 -7.18 6.47 -3.02
CA ASP A 431 -8.13 6.79 -1.94
C ASP A 431 -7.44 7.32 -0.65
N ALA A 432 -6.20 7.79 -0.76
CA ALA A 432 -5.33 8.13 0.37
C ALA A 432 -5.10 6.96 1.36
N ASP A 433 -5.26 5.71 0.90
CA ASP A 433 -5.08 4.50 1.71
C ASP A 433 -3.60 4.09 1.78
N PRO A 434 -2.98 4.02 2.98
CA PRO A 434 -1.57 3.66 3.15
C PRO A 434 -1.20 2.29 2.57
N ASP A 435 -2.17 1.39 2.39
CA ASP A 435 -1.96 0.06 1.83
C ASP A 435 -2.16 0.01 0.29
N ARG A 436 -2.37 1.17 -0.39
CA ARG A 436 -2.63 1.27 -1.83
C ARG A 436 -1.68 2.24 -2.55
N PRO A 437 -0.36 2.05 -2.45
CA PRO A 437 0.61 2.92 -3.11
C PRO A 437 0.56 2.78 -4.63
N VAL A 438 0.92 3.87 -5.34
CA VAL A 438 1.15 3.90 -6.78
C VAL A 438 2.31 4.84 -7.09
N VAL A 439 3.30 4.36 -7.83
CA VAL A 439 4.43 5.18 -8.30
C VAL A 439 3.96 6.05 -9.45
N ILE A 440 4.19 7.36 -9.38
CA ILE A 440 3.74 8.32 -10.38
C ILE A 440 4.87 8.89 -11.25
N GLY A 441 6.14 8.63 -10.88
CA GLY A 441 7.30 9.05 -11.66
C GLY A 441 8.60 8.98 -10.88
N GLY A 442 9.73 9.23 -11.56
CA GLY A 442 11.05 9.35 -10.97
C GLY A 442 11.35 10.78 -10.53
N LEU A 443 12.23 10.92 -9.56
CA LEU A 443 12.74 12.21 -9.08
C LEU A 443 14.26 12.25 -9.19
N TYR A 444 14.79 13.38 -9.68
CA TYR A 444 16.21 13.67 -9.55
C TYR A 444 16.53 14.11 -8.13
N ASN A 445 17.74 13.81 -7.68
CA ASN A 445 18.20 14.16 -6.33
C ASN A 445 19.70 14.51 -6.31
N GLY A 446 20.31 14.51 -5.13
CA GLY A 446 21.72 14.82 -4.95
C GLY A 446 22.67 13.87 -5.68
N ASN A 447 22.30 12.60 -5.83
CA ASN A 447 23.10 11.57 -6.50
C ASN A 447 22.68 11.39 -7.97
N ASP A 448 21.38 11.38 -8.26
CA ASP A 448 20.82 11.23 -9.59
C ASP A 448 20.54 12.60 -10.21
N LYS A 449 21.41 13.03 -11.15
CA LYS A 449 21.33 14.34 -11.80
C LYS A 449 20.47 14.28 -13.07
N PRO A 450 19.84 15.41 -13.48
CA PRO A 450 19.19 15.53 -14.78
C PRO A 450 20.12 15.17 -15.94
N ILE A 451 19.54 14.61 -17.01
CA ILE A 451 20.28 14.21 -18.22
C ILE A 451 20.97 15.39 -18.92
N PHE A 452 20.41 16.59 -18.80
CA PHE A 452 21.04 17.82 -19.34
C PHE A 452 21.39 18.76 -18.19
N PRO A 453 22.65 19.26 -18.15
CA PRO A 453 23.08 20.23 -17.13
C PRO A 453 22.43 21.61 -17.38
N VAL A 454 22.45 22.48 -16.38
CA VAL A 454 21.87 23.83 -16.47
C VAL A 454 22.36 24.64 -17.66
N ALA A 455 23.64 24.44 -18.09
CA ALA A 455 24.19 25.08 -19.26
C ALA A 455 23.53 24.69 -20.59
N GLU A 456 22.85 23.54 -20.60
CA GLU A 456 22.12 22.96 -21.74
C GLU A 456 20.60 22.97 -21.53
N LYS A 457 20.07 23.95 -20.81
CA LYS A 457 18.65 24.06 -20.42
C LYS A 457 17.66 24.20 -21.58
N THR A 458 18.14 24.42 -22.82
CA THR A 458 17.31 24.43 -24.04
C THR A 458 17.05 23.02 -24.57
N LYS A 459 17.76 22.01 -24.04
CA LYS A 459 17.58 20.60 -24.42
C LYS A 459 16.49 19.94 -23.63
N LEU A 460 15.71 19.10 -24.30
CA LEU A 460 14.69 18.22 -23.73
C LEU A 460 14.72 16.88 -24.48
N GLY A 461 14.31 15.79 -23.83
CA GLY A 461 14.32 14.49 -24.47
C GLY A 461 14.43 13.31 -23.53
N PHE A 462 14.73 12.17 -24.11
CA PHE A 462 14.88 10.89 -23.41
C PHE A 462 16.27 10.33 -23.65
N ARG A 463 16.96 9.92 -22.57
CA ARG A 463 18.22 9.19 -22.66
C ARG A 463 18.12 7.92 -21.82
N THR A 464 18.40 6.79 -22.44
CA THR A 464 18.48 5.50 -21.76
C THR A 464 19.91 5.23 -21.28
N ARG A 465 20.14 4.13 -20.61
CA ARG A 465 21.46 3.62 -20.27
C ARG A 465 21.48 2.11 -20.52
N SER A 466 22.54 1.62 -21.15
CA SER A 466 22.70 0.17 -21.32
C SER A 466 22.76 -0.53 -19.97
N VAL A 467 22.06 -1.67 -19.85
CA VAL A 467 22.10 -2.53 -18.66
C VAL A 467 23.40 -3.34 -18.60
N THR A 468 23.63 -4.01 -17.48
CA THR A 468 24.84 -4.77 -17.19
C THR A 468 26.07 -3.86 -17.09
N LYS A 469 25.94 -2.82 -16.22
CA LYS A 469 27.00 -1.85 -15.89
C LYS A 469 27.46 -1.00 -17.07
N GLY A 470 26.52 -0.60 -17.94
CA GLY A 470 26.80 0.37 -19.00
C GLY A 470 27.34 1.69 -18.42
N GLY A 471 28.42 2.19 -18.97
CA GLY A 471 28.99 3.52 -18.62
C GLY A 471 28.06 4.68 -18.97
N THR A 472 28.44 5.88 -18.62
CA THR A 472 27.69 7.11 -18.93
C THR A 472 27.59 7.41 -20.42
N ASP A 473 28.47 6.82 -21.22
CA ASP A 473 28.60 6.90 -22.68
C ASP A 473 27.84 5.80 -23.44
N ALA A 474 27.24 4.84 -22.73
CA ALA A 474 26.50 3.74 -23.31
C ALA A 474 24.96 3.98 -23.20
N PHE A 475 24.38 4.65 -24.19
CA PHE A 475 22.99 5.11 -24.16
C PHE A 475 22.34 5.17 -25.55
N ASN A 476 21.02 5.11 -25.61
CA ASN A 476 20.24 5.61 -26.73
C ASN A 476 19.61 6.93 -26.33
N GLU A 477 19.47 7.86 -27.31
CA GLU A 477 18.97 9.20 -27.04
C GLU A 477 18.04 9.71 -28.13
N PHE A 478 16.99 10.43 -27.69
CA PHE A 478 16.13 11.23 -28.54
C PHE A 478 16.00 12.61 -27.89
N THR A 479 16.65 13.62 -28.49
CA THR A 479 16.80 14.94 -27.91
C THR A 479 16.40 16.03 -28.89
N PHE A 480 15.70 17.03 -28.38
CA PHE A 480 15.46 18.31 -29.04
C PHE A 480 16.33 19.36 -28.35
N ASP A 481 16.94 20.29 -29.13
CA ASP A 481 17.55 21.51 -28.62
C ASP A 481 16.86 22.70 -29.28
N ASP A 482 16.16 23.51 -28.50
CA ASP A 482 15.37 24.66 -28.94
C ASP A 482 16.19 25.97 -28.89
N LYS A 483 17.51 25.88 -28.88
CA LYS A 483 18.39 27.05 -28.88
C LYS A 483 18.28 27.77 -30.21
N LYS A 484 17.68 28.99 -30.23
CA LYS A 484 17.47 29.81 -31.41
C LYS A 484 18.69 29.94 -32.31
N GLY A 485 18.57 29.52 -33.57
CA GLY A 485 19.63 29.51 -34.58
C GLY A 485 20.62 28.32 -34.47
N ASN A 486 20.35 27.40 -33.54
CA ASN A 486 21.07 26.13 -33.37
C ASN A 486 20.08 25.00 -32.97
N GLU A 487 18.87 25.11 -33.44
CA GLU A 487 17.84 24.10 -33.20
C GLU A 487 18.31 22.76 -33.75
N LEU A 488 18.10 21.68 -32.96
CA LEU A 488 18.56 20.34 -33.33
C LEU A 488 17.56 19.26 -32.89
N LEU A 489 17.27 18.33 -33.77
CA LEU A 489 16.68 17.03 -33.44
C LEU A 489 17.78 15.98 -33.55
N PHE A 490 18.13 15.33 -32.44
CA PHE A 490 19.19 14.35 -32.36
C PHE A 490 18.65 12.96 -32.01
N LEU A 491 18.94 11.98 -32.88
CA LEU A 491 18.70 10.58 -32.66
C LEU A 491 20.02 9.84 -32.57
N HIS A 492 20.24 9.14 -31.46
CA HIS A 492 21.43 8.34 -31.23
C HIS A 492 21.06 6.92 -30.84
N ALA A 493 21.59 5.95 -31.56
CA ALA A 493 21.51 4.53 -31.24
C ALA A 493 22.88 4.04 -30.77
N GLN A 494 22.98 3.47 -29.61
CA GLN A 494 24.23 2.92 -29.05
C GLN A 494 24.82 1.82 -29.92
N LYS A 495 23.99 1.05 -30.60
CA LYS A 495 24.45 -0.04 -31.45
C LYS A 495 23.71 -0.08 -32.79
N ASP A 496 22.51 -0.55 -32.82
CA ASP A 496 21.74 -0.79 -34.03
C ASP A 496 20.52 0.13 -34.09
N MET A 497 20.20 0.65 -35.28
CA MET A 497 18.99 1.41 -35.58
C MET A 497 18.23 0.73 -36.70
N ARG A 498 16.95 0.48 -36.53
CA ARG A 498 16.03 -0.09 -37.54
C ARG A 498 14.82 0.80 -37.71
N THR A 499 14.47 1.10 -38.98
CA THR A 499 13.25 1.82 -39.34
C THR A 499 12.45 0.95 -40.29
N GLU A 500 11.17 0.74 -40.00
CA GLU A 500 10.21 0.05 -40.86
C GLU A 500 9.04 1.00 -41.16
N VAL A 501 8.66 1.09 -42.41
CA VAL A 501 7.52 1.92 -42.90
C VAL A 501 6.63 1.04 -43.77
N GLU A 502 5.39 0.86 -43.37
CA GLU A 502 4.46 -0.05 -44.02
C GLU A 502 3.90 0.47 -45.36
N ASN A 503 3.99 1.75 -45.60
CA ASN A 503 3.51 2.37 -46.85
C ASN A 503 4.57 3.31 -47.42
N ASP A 504 4.46 4.63 -47.24
CA ASP A 504 5.31 5.61 -47.88
C ASP A 504 6.27 6.29 -46.92
N GLN A 505 7.49 6.57 -47.36
CA GLN A 505 8.46 7.44 -46.66
C GLN A 505 8.82 8.61 -47.56
N THR A 506 8.70 9.83 -47.04
CA THR A 506 9.11 11.06 -47.73
C THR A 506 10.17 11.77 -46.87
N LEU A 507 11.27 12.20 -47.50
CA LEU A 507 12.31 13.01 -46.90
C LEU A 507 12.51 14.30 -47.73
N THR A 508 12.29 15.46 -47.10
CA THR A 508 12.57 16.77 -47.67
C THR A 508 13.63 17.49 -46.85
N VAL A 509 14.69 17.98 -47.48
CA VAL A 509 15.79 18.67 -46.82
C VAL A 509 16.04 19.96 -47.61
N GLU A 510 15.97 21.11 -46.91
CA GLU A 510 16.14 22.43 -47.57
C GLU A 510 17.58 22.74 -47.96
N ASN A 511 18.55 22.22 -47.24
CA ASN A 511 19.96 22.50 -47.49
C ASN A 511 20.74 21.22 -47.81
N ASP A 512 21.51 20.71 -46.92
CA ASP A 512 22.41 19.59 -47.18
C ASP A 512 21.95 18.29 -46.59
N ARG A 513 22.14 17.18 -47.30
CA ARG A 513 22.02 15.82 -46.78
C ARG A 513 23.35 15.08 -46.92
N THR A 514 23.93 14.62 -45.83
CA THR A 514 25.15 13.83 -45.80
C THR A 514 24.90 12.44 -45.31
N VAL A 515 25.44 11.42 -45.97
CA VAL A 515 25.44 10.01 -45.51
C VAL A 515 26.91 9.56 -45.42
N THR A 516 27.31 9.06 -44.25
CA THR A 516 28.67 8.54 -44.02
C THR A 516 28.60 7.16 -43.41
N ILE A 517 29.19 6.17 -44.05
CA ILE A 517 29.34 4.80 -43.54
C ILE A 517 30.84 4.59 -43.26
N ASN A 518 31.21 4.56 -41.99
CA ASN A 518 32.63 4.44 -41.59
C ASN A 518 33.21 3.05 -41.85
N LYS A 519 32.39 2.01 -41.70
CA LYS A 519 32.77 0.59 -41.91
C LYS A 519 31.55 -0.19 -42.39
N GLY A 520 31.74 -1.01 -43.42
CA GLY A 520 30.66 -1.85 -43.98
C GLY A 520 30.08 -1.28 -45.26
N ASP A 521 28.96 -1.80 -45.71
CA ASP A 521 28.39 -1.63 -47.04
C ASP A 521 27.11 -0.77 -46.99
N GLU A 522 26.80 -0.06 -48.05
CA GLU A 522 25.49 0.47 -48.34
C GLU A 522 24.80 -0.40 -49.41
N SER A 523 23.59 -0.83 -49.16
CA SER A 523 22.80 -1.60 -50.13
C SER A 523 21.43 -0.98 -50.31
N VAL A 524 21.06 -0.70 -51.55
CA VAL A 524 19.71 -0.23 -51.92
C VAL A 524 19.04 -1.28 -52.84
N THR A 525 17.92 -1.83 -52.41
CA THR A 525 17.17 -2.85 -53.17
C THR A 525 15.73 -2.39 -53.40
N LEU A 526 15.34 -2.23 -54.67
CA LEU A 526 13.95 -2.02 -55.08
C LEU A 526 13.43 -3.35 -55.66
N LYS A 527 12.44 -3.95 -55.02
CA LYS A 527 11.81 -5.19 -55.50
C LYS A 527 10.94 -4.97 -56.74
N GLN A 528 10.28 -3.83 -56.76
CA GLN A 528 9.43 -3.38 -57.87
C GLN A 528 9.53 -1.85 -57.99
N GLY A 529 9.32 -1.30 -59.20
CA GLY A 529 9.36 0.12 -59.45
C GLY A 529 10.73 0.64 -59.90
N ASP A 530 10.81 1.95 -60.09
CA ASP A 530 11.98 2.63 -60.68
C ASP A 530 12.77 3.41 -59.61
N GLN A 531 14.07 3.53 -59.80
CA GLN A 531 14.91 4.48 -59.06
C GLN A 531 15.29 5.65 -60.01
N SER A 532 14.94 6.86 -59.59
CA SER A 532 15.28 8.09 -60.36
C SER A 532 16.15 9.01 -59.53
N THR A 533 17.19 9.57 -60.17
CA THR A 533 18.02 10.64 -59.61
C THR A 533 18.02 11.81 -60.58
N GLU A 534 17.52 12.97 -60.15
CA GLU A 534 17.46 14.20 -60.97
C GLU A 534 18.18 15.34 -60.26
N LEU A 535 19.15 15.96 -60.92
CA LEU A 535 19.78 17.21 -60.50
C LEU A 535 19.37 18.34 -61.43
N LYS A 536 18.71 19.37 -60.91
CA LYS A 536 18.34 20.56 -61.71
C LYS A 536 19.59 21.41 -62.05
N LEU A 537 20.50 21.54 -61.10
CA LEU A 537 21.77 22.26 -61.23
C LEU A 537 22.86 21.47 -60.50
N GLY A 538 24.10 21.47 -61.01
CA GLY A 538 25.25 20.79 -60.36
C GLY A 538 25.68 19.51 -61.08
N ASN A 539 26.54 18.73 -60.45
CA ASN A 539 27.19 17.55 -61.04
C ASN A 539 26.96 16.30 -60.22
N ILE A 540 26.85 15.15 -60.87
CA ILE A 540 26.97 13.84 -60.23
C ILE A 540 28.44 13.39 -60.38
N SER A 541 29.10 13.07 -59.28
CA SER A 541 30.41 12.44 -59.25
C SER A 541 30.35 11.08 -58.59
N VAL A 542 30.80 10.05 -59.29
CA VAL A 542 30.92 8.68 -58.74
C VAL A 542 32.39 8.32 -58.83
N LYS A 543 33.03 8.06 -57.67
CA LYS A 543 34.46 7.74 -57.58
C LYS A 543 34.68 6.50 -56.77
N CYS A 544 35.46 5.58 -57.28
CA CYS A 544 35.94 4.40 -56.57
C CYS A 544 37.48 4.42 -56.59
N ASP A 545 38.11 4.59 -55.42
CA ASP A 545 39.60 4.77 -55.37
C ASP A 545 40.35 3.43 -55.55
N LEU A 546 39.84 2.33 -54.99
CA LEU A 546 40.50 1.00 -54.98
C LEU A 546 39.54 -0.12 -55.36
N GLY A 547 38.84 -0.03 -56.42
CA GLY A 547 37.91 -1.06 -56.82
C GLY A 547 37.37 -0.86 -58.22
N SER A 548 36.21 -1.38 -58.53
CA SER A 548 35.56 -1.25 -59.83
C SER A 548 34.17 -0.62 -59.72
N ILE A 549 33.72 0.01 -60.80
CA ILE A 549 32.35 0.43 -60.99
C ILE A 549 31.75 -0.51 -62.02
N THR A 550 30.76 -1.31 -61.64
CA THR A 550 30.01 -2.21 -62.56
C THR A 550 28.61 -1.73 -62.76
N MET A 551 28.19 -1.62 -64.03
CA MET A 551 26.79 -1.34 -64.43
C MET A 551 26.28 -2.47 -65.27
N GLU A 552 25.17 -3.10 -64.87
CA GLU A 552 24.56 -4.23 -65.58
C GLU A 552 23.06 -3.97 -65.80
N ALA A 553 22.59 -4.23 -67.01
CA ALA A 553 21.16 -4.14 -67.34
C ALA A 553 20.78 -5.21 -68.37
N MET A 554 19.63 -5.84 -68.17
CA MET A 554 19.13 -6.85 -69.11
C MET A 554 18.70 -6.27 -70.47
N GLN A 555 18.21 -5.02 -70.51
CA GLN A 555 17.71 -4.39 -71.75
C GLN A 555 18.70 -3.43 -72.35
N SER A 556 19.10 -2.41 -71.67
CA SER A 556 20.09 -1.44 -72.21
C SER A 556 20.74 -0.56 -71.15
N ILE A 557 21.98 -0.13 -71.42
CA ILE A 557 22.65 0.96 -70.74
C ILE A 557 22.85 2.06 -71.75
N THR A 558 22.36 3.28 -71.45
CA THR A 558 22.48 4.44 -72.37
C THR A 558 23.16 5.59 -71.66
N LEU A 559 24.28 6.06 -72.20
CA LEU A 559 24.95 7.31 -71.81
C LEU A 559 24.62 8.35 -72.87
N LYS A 560 23.98 9.47 -72.48
CA LYS A 560 23.51 10.47 -73.45
C LYS A 560 23.90 11.90 -73.05
N VAL A 561 24.48 12.64 -73.98
CA VAL A 561 24.74 14.07 -73.85
C VAL A 561 24.29 14.79 -75.12
N GLY A 562 23.20 15.53 -75.04
CA GLY A 562 22.58 16.15 -76.22
C GLY A 562 22.20 15.11 -77.30
N LEU A 563 22.82 15.22 -78.49
CA LEU A 563 22.63 14.28 -79.62
C LEU A 563 23.61 13.11 -79.61
N ASN A 564 24.66 13.16 -78.74
CA ASN A 564 25.66 12.11 -78.67
C ASN A 564 25.23 11.00 -77.70
N THR A 565 25.38 9.73 -78.11
CA THR A 565 24.99 8.58 -77.29
C THR A 565 26.00 7.43 -77.37
N ILE A 566 26.18 6.71 -76.25
CA ILE A 566 26.71 5.38 -76.22
C ILE A 566 25.61 4.47 -75.68
N LYS A 567 25.12 3.53 -76.47
CA LYS A 567 24.09 2.58 -76.09
C LYS A 567 24.62 1.17 -76.18
N ILE A 568 24.48 0.45 -75.13
CA ILE A 568 24.76 -1.01 -75.04
C ILE A 568 23.39 -1.67 -74.88
N ASP A 569 23.02 -2.57 -75.80
CA ASP A 569 21.76 -3.34 -75.72
C ASP A 569 21.99 -4.78 -76.20
N GLN A 570 20.93 -5.59 -76.26
CA GLN A 570 21.01 -6.98 -76.66
C GLN A 570 21.50 -7.19 -78.10
N THR A 571 21.50 -6.14 -78.96
CA THR A 571 21.98 -6.23 -80.35
C THR A 571 23.40 -5.80 -80.50
N GLY A 572 24.00 -5.14 -79.50
CA GLY A 572 25.38 -4.72 -79.55
C GLY A 572 25.64 -3.33 -78.92
N ILE A 573 26.74 -2.72 -79.29
CA ILE A 573 27.17 -1.40 -78.83
C ILE A 573 27.05 -0.40 -80.00
N THR A 574 26.24 0.64 -79.80
CA THR A 574 26.08 1.71 -80.76
C THR A 574 26.66 3.00 -80.19
N VAL A 575 27.57 3.62 -80.93
CA VAL A 575 28.13 4.95 -80.60
C VAL A 575 27.70 5.93 -81.71
N THR A 576 26.96 6.98 -81.29
CA THR A 576 26.46 8.00 -82.20
C THR A 576 26.94 9.38 -81.75
N GLY A 577 27.50 10.17 -82.63
CA GLY A 577 27.94 11.53 -82.31
C GLY A 577 28.35 12.33 -83.54
N LEU A 578 28.34 13.65 -83.40
CA LEU A 578 28.83 14.56 -84.45
C LEU A 578 30.28 14.29 -84.79
N MET A 579 31.09 13.90 -83.79
CA MET A 579 32.47 13.52 -83.95
C MET A 579 32.73 12.32 -83.00
N ILE A 580 33.34 11.28 -83.49
CA ILE A 580 33.77 10.15 -82.71
C ILE A 580 35.30 10.04 -82.90
N LYS A 581 36.07 10.23 -81.83
CA LYS A 581 37.54 10.05 -81.83
C LYS A 581 37.87 8.82 -81.00
N ILE A 582 38.58 7.86 -81.56
CA ILE A 582 39.09 6.67 -80.91
C ILE A 582 40.62 6.76 -80.96
N ASP A 583 41.27 6.92 -79.84
CA ASP A 583 42.70 7.18 -79.72
C ASP A 583 43.33 6.15 -78.75
N GLY A 584 44.05 5.19 -79.28
CA GLY A 584 44.80 4.18 -78.51
C GLY A 584 46.23 4.56 -78.46
N GLN A 585 46.85 4.82 -77.30
CA GLN A 585 48.25 5.20 -77.16
C GLN A 585 49.26 4.16 -77.64
N VAL A 586 48.86 2.88 -77.60
CA VAL A 586 49.77 1.79 -78.03
C VAL A 586 49.15 1.01 -79.18
N LEU A 587 47.88 0.65 -79.11
CA LEU A 587 47.15 -0.18 -80.11
C LEU A 587 45.66 0.17 -80.10
N THR A 588 45.10 0.37 -81.26
CA THR A 588 43.65 0.29 -81.48
C THR A 588 43.37 -0.86 -82.44
N GLU A 589 42.74 -1.92 -81.95
CA GLU A 589 42.39 -3.11 -82.78
C GLU A 589 40.88 -3.19 -82.96
N VAL A 590 40.44 -3.34 -84.22
CA VAL A 590 39.02 -3.56 -84.59
C VAL A 590 38.95 -4.89 -85.34
N LYS A 591 38.32 -5.90 -84.73
CA LYS A 591 38.13 -7.21 -85.30
C LYS A 591 36.63 -7.54 -85.42
N GLY A 592 36.23 -8.18 -86.46
CA GLY A 592 34.89 -8.70 -86.68
C GLY A 592 34.84 -9.70 -87.80
N LEU A 593 33.82 -10.57 -87.83
CA LEU A 593 33.59 -11.45 -88.98
C LEU A 593 33.48 -10.62 -90.28
N MET A 594 32.90 -9.41 -90.15
CA MET A 594 32.89 -8.41 -91.16
C MET A 594 33.14 -7.04 -90.48
N THR A 595 34.13 -6.31 -90.98
CA THR A 595 34.39 -4.95 -90.53
C THR A 595 34.19 -3.99 -91.69
N GLN A 596 33.23 -3.05 -91.55
CA GLN A 596 32.94 -2.07 -92.58
C GLN A 596 33.28 -0.66 -92.09
N VAL A 597 34.14 0.05 -92.81
CA VAL A 597 34.47 1.45 -92.52
C VAL A 597 34.12 2.24 -93.79
N GLN A 598 33.18 3.23 -93.65
CA GLN A 598 32.69 3.98 -94.78
C GLN A 598 32.73 5.51 -94.48
N GLY A 599 33.32 6.27 -95.34
CA GLY A 599 33.22 7.73 -95.33
C GLY A 599 32.39 8.24 -96.44
N THR A 600 31.34 9.06 -96.21
CA THR A 600 30.48 9.62 -97.23
C THR A 600 31.17 10.64 -98.14
N ALA A 601 32.13 11.37 -97.62
CA ALA A 601 32.95 12.35 -98.32
C ALA A 601 34.41 11.89 -98.51
N MET A 602 35.01 11.35 -97.45
CA MET A 602 36.39 10.91 -97.50
C MET A 602 36.68 9.84 -96.43
N LEU A 603 37.43 8.80 -96.78
CA LEU A 603 38.11 7.88 -95.85
C LEU A 603 39.58 8.07 -96.00
N GLN A 604 40.27 8.55 -94.92
CA GLN A 604 41.70 8.69 -94.86
C GLN A 604 42.35 7.66 -93.94
N LEU A 605 43.33 6.93 -94.46
CA LEU A 605 44.14 6.02 -93.74
C LEU A 605 45.57 6.55 -93.72
N GLY A 606 46.20 6.64 -92.56
CA GLY A 606 47.59 7.15 -92.45
C GLY A 606 48.32 6.32 -91.42
N GLY A 607 49.56 5.95 -91.68
CA GLY A 607 50.41 5.19 -90.80
C GLY A 607 51.81 4.98 -91.42
N GLY A 608 52.81 4.58 -90.64
CA GLY A 608 54.18 4.23 -91.14
C GLY A 608 54.10 3.01 -92.06
N ILE A 609 53.22 2.06 -91.82
CA ILE A 609 52.90 0.90 -92.68
C ILE A 609 51.40 0.79 -92.71
N ILE A 610 50.75 0.69 -93.88
CA ILE A 610 49.39 0.36 -94.10
C ILE A 610 49.35 -0.96 -94.85
N SER A 611 48.80 -2.04 -94.24
CA SER A 611 48.65 -3.35 -94.87
C SER A 611 47.14 -3.59 -95.13
N ILE A 612 46.77 -3.79 -96.36
CA ILE A 612 45.40 -4.14 -96.80
C ILE A 612 45.45 -5.56 -97.41
N GLY A 613 44.94 -6.56 -96.72
CA GLY A 613 44.99 -7.97 -97.11
C GLY A 613 43.66 -8.50 -97.53
#